data_64d2f5150cf01be3eaaf178f3ab8d62c
#
_entry.id   64d2f5150cf01be3eaaf178f3ab8d62c
#
_cell.length_a   1.000
_cell.length_b   1.000
_cell.length_c   1.000
_cell.angle_alpha   90.00
_cell.angle_beta   90.00
_cell.angle_gamma   90.00
#
_symmetry.space_group_name_H-M   'P 1'
#
loop_
_entity.id
_entity.type
_entity.pdbx_description
1 polymer ?
#
loop_
_entity_poly.entity_id
_entity_poly.type
_entity_poly.pdbx_seq_one_letter_code
_entity_poly.pdbx_strand_id
1 'polypeptide(L)'
;MANTMFFASYKDAFGKEHANLYFDYPSFYADTFSPECEVIQLIEFAIHGRNYIERKNSLEEIAIEFSHNAVCGLSYGEMYYIQNFFETMGKRYGLLREFRENCIC
;
A
#
# COMPACT_ATOMS: atom_id res chain seq x y z
N MET A 1 -4.15 17.70 -7.96
CA MET A 1 -4.74 16.36 -7.89
C MET A 1 -3.97 15.50 -6.91
N ALA A 2 -4.66 14.95 -5.96
CA ALA A 2 -4.04 14.01 -5.05
C ALA A 2 -3.76 12.71 -5.79
N ASN A 3 -2.52 12.27 -5.79
CA ASN A 3 -2.17 10.95 -6.31
C ASN A 3 -2.60 9.92 -5.26
N THR A 4 -3.63 9.17 -5.58
CA THR A 4 -4.07 8.08 -4.73
C THR A 4 -3.33 6.82 -5.15
N MET A 5 -2.69 6.18 -4.20
CA MET A 5 -2.09 4.87 -4.40
C MET A 5 -2.47 4.02 -3.21
N PHE A 6 -3.04 2.86 -3.48
CA PHE A 6 -3.42 1.95 -2.40
C PHE A 6 -3.32 0.50 -2.85
N PHE A 7 -2.96 -0.34 -1.90
CA PHE A 7 -2.98 -1.79 -2.06
C PHE A 7 -4.30 -2.32 -1.53
N ALA A 8 -4.92 -3.22 -2.29
CA ALA A 8 -6.11 -3.90 -1.84
C ALA A 8 -6.01 -5.40 -2.09
N SER A 9 -6.45 -6.18 -1.13
CA SER A 9 -6.67 -7.61 -1.31
C SER A 9 -8.14 -7.92 -1.12
N TYR A 10 -8.67 -8.81 -1.94
CA TYR A 10 -10.07 -9.17 -1.90
C TYR A 10 -10.25 -10.61 -2.35
N LYS A 11 -11.39 -11.18 -1.97
CA LYS A 11 -11.79 -12.52 -2.39
C LYS A 11 -12.94 -12.38 -3.39
N ASP A 12 -12.83 -13.01 -4.55
CA ASP A 12 -13.88 -12.93 -5.56
C ASP A 12 -15.05 -13.87 -5.26
N ALA A 13 -16.07 -13.85 -6.14
CA ALA A 13 -17.27 -14.66 -5.99
C ALA A 13 -16.97 -16.17 -5.95
N PHE A 14 -15.83 -16.58 -6.50
CA PHE A 14 -15.41 -17.99 -6.54
C PHE A 14 -14.48 -18.36 -5.36
N GLY A 15 -14.28 -17.44 -4.43
CA GLY A 15 -13.41 -17.66 -3.27
C GLY A 15 -11.92 -17.52 -3.56
N LYS A 16 -11.56 -17.03 -4.73
CA LYS A 16 -10.17 -16.81 -5.09
C LYS A 16 -9.68 -15.46 -4.57
N GLU A 17 -8.53 -15.47 -3.93
CA GLU A 17 -7.92 -14.26 -3.41
C GLU A 17 -7.13 -13.51 -4.49
N HIS A 18 -7.30 -12.19 -4.51
CA HIS A 18 -6.60 -11.29 -5.41
C HIS A 18 -5.92 -10.19 -4.59
N ALA A 19 -4.78 -9.73 -5.09
CA ALA A 19 -4.04 -8.65 -4.47
C ALA A 19 -3.49 -7.75 -5.57
N ASN A 20 -3.85 -6.48 -5.55
CA ASN A 20 -3.46 -5.53 -6.59
C ASN A 20 -3.15 -4.16 -6.00
N LEU A 21 -2.30 -3.43 -6.71
CA LEU A 21 -2.05 -2.02 -6.43
C LEU A 21 -2.93 -1.18 -7.34
N TYR A 22 -3.66 -0.23 -6.75
CA TYR A 22 -4.57 0.64 -7.49
C TYR A 22 -4.12 2.08 -7.39
N PHE A 23 -4.38 2.84 -8.43
CA PHE A 23 -4.06 4.27 -8.50
C PHE A 23 -5.30 5.15 -8.50
N ASP A 24 -6.50 4.54 -8.56
CA ASP A 24 -7.76 5.26 -8.48
C ASP A 24 -8.86 4.33 -7.93
N TYR A 25 -9.86 4.92 -7.32
CA TYR A 25 -10.98 4.16 -6.77
C TYR A 25 -11.89 3.54 -7.83
N PRO A 26 -12.18 4.20 -8.97
CA PRO A 26 -13.00 3.56 -10.00
C PRO A 26 -12.49 2.21 -10.46
N SER A 27 -11.18 2.07 -10.66
CA SER A 27 -10.58 0.78 -11.04
C SER A 27 -10.78 -0.28 -9.97
N PHE A 28 -10.61 0.10 -8.69
CA PHE A 28 -10.85 -0.81 -7.58
C PHE A 28 -12.31 -1.24 -7.51
N TYR A 29 -13.23 -0.29 -7.64
CA TYR A 29 -14.65 -0.61 -7.59
C TYR A 29 -15.10 -1.48 -8.77
N ALA A 30 -14.48 -1.30 -9.94
CA ALA A 30 -14.77 -2.15 -11.09
C ALA A 30 -14.38 -3.61 -10.83
N ASP A 31 -13.23 -3.83 -10.19
CA ASP A 31 -12.76 -5.17 -9.85
C ASP A 31 -13.57 -5.83 -8.75
N THR A 32 -14.11 -5.04 -7.81
CA THR A 32 -14.87 -5.54 -6.65
C THR A 32 -16.37 -5.28 -6.77
N PHE A 33 -16.86 -5.08 -7.98
CA PHE A 33 -18.26 -4.69 -8.22
C PHE A 33 -19.29 -5.74 -7.78
N SER A 34 -18.92 -7.02 -7.79
CA SER A 34 -19.84 -8.09 -7.39
C SER A 34 -20.14 -8.01 -5.88
N PRO A 35 -21.42 -8.16 -5.47
CA PRO A 35 -21.77 -8.21 -4.05
C PRO A 35 -21.17 -9.42 -3.32
N GLU A 36 -20.71 -10.43 -4.07
CA GLU A 36 -20.06 -11.61 -3.49
C GLU A 36 -18.57 -11.39 -3.24
N CYS A 37 -17.98 -10.30 -3.74
CA CYS A 37 -16.62 -9.93 -3.47
C CYS A 37 -16.48 -9.41 -2.05
N GLU A 38 -15.47 -9.92 -1.34
CA GLU A 38 -15.16 -9.50 0.03
C GLU A 38 -13.80 -8.83 0.04
N VAL A 39 -13.75 -7.55 0.44
CA VAL A 39 -12.49 -6.83 0.61
C VAL A 39 -11.87 -7.29 1.92
N ILE A 40 -10.67 -7.89 1.82
CA ILE A 40 -9.95 -8.40 2.98
C ILE A 40 -9.12 -7.30 3.61
N GLN A 41 -8.44 -6.50 2.79
CA GLN A 41 -7.54 -5.48 3.28
C GLN A 41 -7.39 -4.32 2.30
N LEU A 42 -7.22 -3.14 2.85
CA LEU A 42 -6.94 -1.93 2.10
C LEU A 42 -5.85 -1.14 2.82
N ILE A 43 -4.72 -0.90 2.15
CA ILE A 43 -3.63 -0.09 2.69
C ILE A 43 -3.44 1.13 1.78
N GLU A 44 -3.75 2.30 2.29
CA GLU A 44 -3.52 3.54 1.57
C GLU A 44 -2.11 4.05 1.83
N PHE A 45 -1.40 4.39 0.76
CA PHE A 45 -0.06 4.98 0.86
C PHE A 45 -0.18 6.50 0.93
N ALA A 46 -0.85 6.98 1.96
CA ALA A 46 -1.09 8.39 2.19
C ALA A 46 -0.55 8.79 3.56
N ILE A 47 0.39 9.73 3.56
CA ILE A 47 1.02 10.19 4.79
C ILE A 47 0.18 11.33 5.38
N HIS A 48 -0.29 11.14 6.61
CA HIS A 48 -1.11 12.09 7.32
C HIS A 48 -0.36 12.70 8.50
N GLY A 49 -0.69 13.93 8.84
CA GLY A 49 -0.13 14.62 9.98
C GLY A 49 0.03 16.11 9.71
N ARG A 50 0.11 16.88 10.79
CA ARG A 50 0.25 18.34 10.75
C ARG A 50 1.69 18.80 10.82
N ASN A 51 2.58 17.96 11.35
CA ASN A 51 3.99 18.29 11.50
C ASN A 51 4.87 17.12 11.07
N TYR A 52 6.17 17.32 11.09
CA TYR A 52 7.14 16.32 10.66
C TYR A 52 7.02 15.01 11.45
N ILE A 53 6.89 15.10 12.78
CA ILE A 53 6.85 13.92 13.63
C ILE A 53 5.60 13.08 13.39
N GLU A 54 4.44 13.74 13.28
CA GLU A 54 3.19 13.04 12.99
C GLU A 54 3.23 12.35 11.62
N ARG A 55 3.78 13.02 10.61
CA ARG A 55 3.91 12.47 9.27
C ARG A 55 4.90 11.31 9.24
N LYS A 56 6.00 11.41 9.98
CA LYS A 56 6.97 10.32 10.12
C LYS A 56 6.33 9.10 10.75
N ASN A 57 5.55 9.28 11.81
CA ASN A 57 4.83 8.18 12.47
C ASN A 57 3.80 7.55 11.54
N SER A 58 3.10 8.36 10.76
CA SER A 58 2.15 7.87 9.75
C SER A 58 2.85 6.96 8.72
N LEU A 59 4.01 7.37 8.24
CA LEU A 59 4.80 6.58 7.29
C LEU A 59 5.27 5.26 7.92
N GLU A 60 5.70 5.29 9.19
CA GLU A 60 6.10 4.07 9.90
C GLU A 60 4.92 3.09 10.01
N GLU A 61 3.73 3.59 10.32
CA GLU A 61 2.52 2.75 10.40
C GLU A 61 2.19 2.11 9.05
N ILE A 62 2.29 2.87 7.96
CA ILE A 62 2.07 2.34 6.61
C ILE A 62 3.07 1.23 6.31
N ALA A 63 4.33 1.44 6.64
CA ALA A 63 5.40 0.47 6.39
C ALA A 63 5.20 -0.81 7.20
N ILE A 64 4.85 -0.69 8.47
CA ILE A 64 4.59 -1.83 9.35
C ILE A 64 3.39 -2.63 8.83
N GLU A 65 2.30 -1.95 8.51
CA GLU A 65 1.11 -2.60 8.00
C GLU A 65 1.40 -3.35 6.69
N PHE A 66 2.13 -2.71 5.79
CA PHE A 66 2.50 -3.35 4.52
C PHE A 66 3.41 -4.55 4.74
N SER A 67 4.40 -4.46 5.64
CA SER A 67 5.34 -5.55 5.88
C SER A 67 4.69 -6.76 6.56
N HIS A 68 3.73 -6.55 7.46
CA HIS A 68 2.99 -7.63 8.11
C HIS A 68 2.05 -8.35 7.15
N ASN A 69 1.60 -7.67 6.13
CA ASN A 69 0.69 -8.22 5.14
C ASN A 69 1.44 -8.50 3.84
N ALA A 70 2.65 -9.07 3.99
CA ALA A 70 3.54 -9.40 2.88
C ALA A 70 2.77 -10.02 1.73
N VAL A 71 2.75 -9.34 0.63
CA VAL A 71 1.80 -9.58 -0.42
C VAL A 71 2.41 -10.47 -1.47
N CYS A 72 1.88 -11.69 -1.55
CA CYS A 72 2.12 -12.56 -2.69
C CYS A 72 1.14 -12.15 -3.79
N GLY A 73 1.64 -11.98 -5.00
CA GLY A 73 0.77 -11.74 -6.16
C GLY A 73 0.91 -10.37 -6.81
N LEU A 74 1.71 -9.48 -6.24
CA LEU A 74 2.02 -8.21 -6.91
C LEU A 74 3.04 -8.43 -8.02
N SER A 75 2.83 -7.77 -9.16
CA SER A 75 3.79 -7.80 -10.27
C SER A 75 5.05 -6.98 -9.93
N TYR A 76 6.12 -7.17 -10.71
CA TYR A 76 7.33 -6.38 -10.56
C TYR A 76 7.06 -4.89 -10.72
N GLY A 77 6.19 -4.51 -11.65
CA GLY A 77 5.81 -3.11 -11.85
C GLY A 77 5.13 -2.51 -10.65
N GLU A 78 4.21 -3.27 -10.04
CA GLU A 78 3.52 -2.83 -8.84
C GLU A 78 4.48 -2.71 -7.65
N MET A 79 5.36 -3.69 -7.48
CA MET A 79 6.37 -3.64 -6.42
C MET A 79 7.33 -2.46 -6.60
N TYR A 80 7.65 -2.12 -7.84
CA TYR A 80 8.50 -0.96 -8.14
C TYR A 80 7.90 0.34 -7.60
N TYR A 81 6.59 0.54 -7.82
CA TYR A 81 5.91 1.75 -7.31
C TYR A 81 5.93 1.81 -5.80
N ILE A 82 5.70 0.68 -5.14
CA ILE A 82 5.71 0.62 -3.67
C ILE A 82 7.11 0.88 -3.12
N GLN A 83 8.13 0.23 -3.69
CA GLN A 83 9.52 0.44 -3.28
C GLN A 83 9.95 1.88 -3.48
N ASN A 84 9.57 2.47 -4.61
CA ASN A 84 9.88 3.87 -4.89
C ASN A 84 9.21 4.81 -3.88
N PHE A 85 7.97 4.52 -3.50
CA PHE A 85 7.28 5.29 -2.46
C PHE A 85 8.05 5.25 -1.15
N PHE A 86 8.39 4.06 -0.66
CA PHE A 86 9.11 3.93 0.61
C PHE A 86 10.51 4.50 0.55
N GLU A 87 11.22 4.35 -0.55
CA GLU A 87 12.55 4.93 -0.71
C GLU A 87 12.49 6.46 -0.69
N THR A 88 11.59 7.05 -1.47
CA THR A 88 11.45 8.50 -1.55
C THR A 88 11.01 9.10 -0.22
N MET A 89 9.98 8.54 0.38
CA MET A 89 9.43 9.04 1.64
C MET A 89 10.33 8.69 2.82
N GLY A 90 11.00 7.54 2.78
CA GLY A 90 11.98 7.17 3.79
C GLY A 90 13.12 8.16 3.86
N LYS A 91 13.63 8.61 2.71
CA LYS A 91 14.64 9.68 2.66
C LYS A 91 14.12 10.98 3.28
N ARG A 92 12.89 11.35 2.92
CA ARG A 92 12.29 12.60 3.39
C ARG A 92 12.13 12.65 4.90
N TYR A 93 11.78 11.53 5.53
CA TYR A 93 11.49 11.44 6.96
C TYR A 93 12.57 10.75 7.78
N GLY A 94 13.73 10.46 7.18
CA GLY A 94 14.85 9.87 7.89
C GLY A 94 14.66 8.41 8.29
N LEU A 95 13.83 7.68 7.56
CA LEU A 95 13.50 6.28 7.83
C LEU A 95 14.12 5.30 6.82
N LEU A 96 14.87 5.80 5.84
CA LEU A 96 15.38 4.95 4.75
C LEU A 96 16.23 3.80 5.26
N ARG A 97 17.10 4.06 6.26
CA ARG A 97 17.95 3.03 6.84
C ARG A 97 17.11 1.93 7.49
N GLU A 98 16.09 2.33 8.27
CA GLU A 98 15.18 1.37 8.92
C GLU A 98 14.42 0.54 7.89
N PHE A 99 13.98 1.17 6.82
CA PHE A 99 13.25 0.47 5.76
C PHE A 99 14.14 -0.56 5.05
N ARG A 100 15.40 -0.23 4.83
CA ARG A 100 16.37 -1.17 4.23
C ARG A 100 16.67 -2.34 5.16
N GLU A 101 16.84 -2.07 6.46
CA GLU A 101 17.09 -3.11 7.46
C GLU A 101 15.91 -4.07 7.58
N ASN A 102 14.70 -3.61 7.35
CA ASN A 102 13.48 -4.42 7.43
C ASN A 102 12.99 -4.92 6.06
N CYS A 103 13.82 -4.80 5.04
CA CYS A 103 13.52 -5.25 3.67
C CYS A 103 12.26 -4.63 3.07
N ILE A 104 11.95 -3.38 3.43
CA ILE A 104 10.79 -2.65 2.90
C ILE A 104 11.13 -2.02 1.54
N CYS A 105 12.36 -1.62 1.36
CA CYS A 105 12.82 -1.10 0.07
C CYS A 105 14.27 -1.47 -0.20
#